data_3c86931ea65de2fc7ab711b89048fda7
#
_entry.id   3c86931ea65de2fc7ab711b89048fda7
#
_cell.length_a   1.000
_cell.length_b   1.000
_cell.length_c   1.000
_cell.angle_alpha   90.00
_cell.angle_beta   90.00
_cell.angle_gamma   90.00
#
_symmetry.space_group_name_H-M   'P 1'
#
loop_
_entity.id
_entity.type
_entity.pdbx_description
1 polymer ?
#
loop_
_entity_poly.entity_id
_entity_poly.type
_entity_poly.pdbx_seq_one_letter_code
_entity_poly.pdbx_strand_id
1 'polypeptide(L)'
;VSISAAISNVRNYYSQKRMAEQVTITEDEAALYDRQIRLWGLDAQRRLRASRVLLIGLRGLGAEVAKNIVLAGIKSLTLLDHTVVTEEDACSQFLVPRQDVGKNRAESSLHRVQQLNPMVDVQADASNVGDKPDDFFFNFDVVCATCCTLTHLCRIDEICAAHKIKFFAGDVFGFYGYMFADLGFHEYAE
;
A
#
# COMPACT_ATOMS: atom_id res chain seq x y z
N VAL A 1 19.16 9.38 -20.16
CA VAL A 1 18.04 10.04 -19.45
C VAL A 1 17.97 11.47 -19.95
N SER A 2 16.86 11.87 -20.61
CA SER A 2 16.76 13.21 -21.18
C SER A 2 16.64 14.25 -20.04
N ILE A 3 17.20 15.46 -20.24
CA ILE A 3 17.10 16.58 -19.29
C ILE A 3 15.63 16.88 -18.94
N SER A 4 14.71 16.71 -19.89
CA SER A 4 13.26 16.86 -19.70
C SER A 4 12.71 15.88 -18.66
N ALA A 5 13.16 14.62 -18.65
CA ALA A 5 12.75 13.61 -17.66
C ALA A 5 13.29 13.96 -16.26
N ALA A 6 14.53 14.46 -16.17
CA ALA A 6 15.11 14.91 -14.90
C ALA A 6 14.33 16.10 -14.31
N ILE A 7 14.00 17.11 -15.12
CA ILE A 7 13.21 18.26 -14.69
C ILE A 7 11.80 17.84 -14.24
N SER A 8 11.17 16.92 -14.96
CA SER A 8 9.85 16.39 -14.59
C SER A 8 9.90 15.62 -13.27
N ASN A 9 10.98 14.87 -13.00
CA ASN A 9 11.18 14.14 -11.74
C ASN A 9 11.34 15.07 -10.55
N VAL A 10 12.15 16.12 -10.71
CA VAL A 10 12.34 17.16 -9.70
C VAL A 10 11.04 17.89 -9.40
N ARG A 11 10.25 18.26 -10.43
CA ARG A 11 8.94 18.90 -10.22
C ARG A 11 7.97 18.02 -9.44
N ASN A 12 7.94 16.70 -9.69
CA ASN A 12 7.04 15.80 -8.98
C ASN A 12 7.47 15.60 -7.53
N TYR A 13 8.78 15.51 -7.26
CA TYR A 13 9.31 15.46 -5.90
C TYR A 13 8.88 16.71 -5.09
N TYR A 14 9.06 17.91 -5.65
CA TYR A 14 8.62 19.14 -4.99
C TYR A 14 7.10 19.25 -4.87
N SER A 15 6.34 18.69 -5.80
CA SER A 15 4.87 18.64 -5.71
C SER A 15 4.41 17.72 -4.56
N GLN A 16 4.96 16.53 -4.45
CA GLN A 16 4.65 15.61 -3.33
C GLN A 16 5.10 16.20 -1.99
N LYS A 17 6.28 16.80 -1.93
CA LYS A 17 6.77 17.50 -0.74
C LYS A 17 5.82 18.65 -0.34
N ARG A 18 5.36 19.44 -1.30
CA ARG A 18 4.41 20.54 -1.10
C ARG A 18 3.02 20.06 -0.62
N MET A 19 2.54 18.92 -1.13
CA MET A 19 1.29 18.32 -0.65
C MET A 19 1.43 17.79 0.78
N ALA A 20 2.55 17.18 1.11
CA ALA A 20 2.83 16.73 2.49
C ALA A 20 2.98 17.92 3.47
N GLU A 21 3.55 19.04 3.04
CA GLU A 21 3.65 20.27 3.85
C GLU A 21 2.28 20.88 4.20
N GLN A 22 1.23 20.59 3.40
CA GLN A 22 -0.15 21.05 3.66
C GLN A 22 -0.93 20.13 4.61
N VAL A 23 -0.42 18.93 4.91
CA VAL A 23 -1.06 18.00 5.85
C VAL A 23 -0.78 18.45 7.26
N THR A 24 -1.81 18.92 7.95
CA THR A 24 -1.75 19.25 9.38
C THR A 24 -1.99 17.97 10.19
N ILE A 25 -1.04 17.62 11.04
CA ILE A 25 -1.21 16.54 12.02
C ILE A 25 -1.89 17.14 13.25
N THR A 26 -3.02 16.56 13.65
CA THR A 26 -3.75 17.00 14.84
C THR A 26 -3.01 16.60 16.14
N GLU A 27 -3.39 17.18 17.27
CA GLU A 27 -2.79 16.80 18.55
C GLU A 27 -3.03 15.32 18.89
N ASP A 28 -4.22 14.79 18.59
CA ASP A 28 -4.56 13.38 18.78
C ASP A 28 -3.70 12.45 17.89
N GLU A 29 -3.52 12.84 16.63
CA GLU A 29 -2.61 12.12 15.71
C GLU A 29 -1.16 12.20 16.20
N ALA A 30 -0.71 13.36 16.67
CA ALA A 30 0.65 13.52 17.19
C ALA A 30 0.87 12.67 18.45
N ALA A 31 -0.11 12.54 19.32
CA ALA A 31 -0.05 11.66 20.48
C ALA A 31 -0.03 10.18 20.08
N LEU A 32 -0.87 9.78 19.09
CA LEU A 32 -0.92 8.41 18.59
C LEU A 32 0.40 7.99 17.94
N TYR A 33 1.00 8.87 17.14
CA TYR A 33 2.23 8.59 16.37
C TYR A 33 3.50 9.14 17.06
N ASP A 34 3.47 9.50 18.33
CA ASP A 34 4.60 10.13 19.04
C ASP A 34 5.92 9.34 18.89
N ARG A 35 5.87 8.02 19.07
CA ARG A 35 7.06 7.16 18.93
C ARG A 35 7.61 7.14 17.51
N GLN A 36 6.75 7.15 16.51
CA GLN A 36 7.12 7.19 15.11
C GLN A 36 7.74 8.54 14.77
N ILE A 37 7.11 9.64 15.18
CA ILE A 37 7.59 11.01 14.97
C ILE A 37 8.98 11.21 15.60
N ARG A 38 9.22 10.63 16.77
CA ARG A 38 10.55 10.67 17.39
C ARG A 38 11.60 9.89 16.63
N LEU A 39 11.21 8.84 15.91
CA LEU A 39 12.14 7.96 15.15
C LEU A 39 12.53 8.58 13.80
N TRP A 40 11.55 9.01 13.00
CA TRP A 40 11.79 9.45 11.62
C TRP A 40 11.37 10.90 11.33
N GLY A 41 10.91 11.62 12.33
CA GLY A 41 10.59 13.03 12.22
C GLY A 41 9.16 13.32 11.74
N LEU A 42 8.72 14.55 11.99
CA LEU A 42 7.37 15.02 11.67
C LEU A 42 7.11 15.05 10.16
N ASP A 43 8.10 15.39 9.36
CA ASP A 43 7.95 15.47 7.90
C ASP A 43 7.75 14.10 7.25
N ALA A 44 8.37 13.05 7.78
CA ALA A 44 8.11 11.69 7.35
C ALA A 44 6.68 11.26 7.70
N GLN A 45 6.19 11.58 8.89
CA GLN A 45 4.81 11.30 9.28
C GLN A 45 3.79 12.05 8.40
N ARG A 46 4.04 13.31 8.05
CA ARG A 46 3.20 14.05 7.11
C ARG A 46 3.16 13.41 5.72
N ARG A 47 4.28 12.89 5.23
CA ARG A 47 4.34 12.16 3.94
C ARG A 47 3.55 10.86 3.99
N LEU A 48 3.66 10.09 5.08
CA LEU A 48 2.82 8.89 5.28
C LEU A 48 1.34 9.27 5.28
N ARG A 49 0.97 10.29 6.05
CA ARG A 49 -0.42 10.77 6.14
C ARG A 49 -0.99 11.33 4.83
N ALA A 50 -0.15 11.66 3.87
CA ALA A 50 -0.55 12.05 2.51
C ALA A 50 -0.67 10.87 1.53
N SER A 51 -0.13 9.69 1.87
CA SER A 51 0.06 8.58 0.94
C SER A 51 -1.18 7.72 0.77
N ARG A 52 -1.56 7.45 -0.48
CA ARG A 52 -2.64 6.53 -0.89
C ARG A 52 -1.99 5.23 -1.37
N VAL A 53 -2.36 4.13 -0.76
CA VAL A 53 -1.73 2.82 -1.02
C VAL A 53 -2.75 1.84 -1.59
N LEU A 54 -2.37 1.14 -2.66
CA LEU A 54 -3.05 -0.05 -3.16
C LEU A 54 -2.30 -1.28 -2.67
N LEU A 55 -3.00 -2.20 -2.03
CA LEU A 55 -2.48 -3.51 -1.67
C LEU A 55 -3.23 -4.60 -2.43
N ILE A 56 -2.51 -5.36 -3.24
CA ILE A 56 -3.03 -6.46 -4.04
C ILE A 56 -2.67 -7.77 -3.37
N GLY A 57 -3.67 -8.62 -3.12
CA GLY A 57 -3.53 -9.91 -2.48
C GLY A 57 -3.48 -9.83 -0.95
N LEU A 58 -4.34 -10.62 -0.29
CA LEU A 58 -4.54 -10.56 1.17
C LEU A 58 -4.37 -11.93 1.83
N ARG A 59 -3.43 -12.75 1.34
CA ARG A 59 -2.94 -13.90 2.09
C ARG A 59 -2.07 -13.44 3.27
N GLY A 60 -1.36 -14.36 3.90
CA GLY A 60 -0.57 -14.07 5.10
C GLY A 60 0.34 -12.85 4.98
N LEU A 61 1.13 -12.76 3.90
CA LEU A 61 2.01 -11.60 3.67
C LEU A 61 1.23 -10.31 3.47
N GLY A 62 0.17 -10.32 2.65
CA GLY A 62 -0.67 -9.15 2.43
C GLY A 62 -1.34 -8.66 3.71
N ALA A 63 -1.80 -9.59 4.58
CA ALA A 63 -2.36 -9.24 5.88
C ALA A 63 -1.33 -8.53 6.80
N GLU A 64 -0.08 -9.02 6.82
CA GLU A 64 1.01 -8.40 7.58
C GLU A 64 1.36 -7.01 7.01
N VAL A 65 1.44 -6.87 5.70
CA VAL A 65 1.66 -5.57 5.04
C VAL A 65 0.52 -4.60 5.39
N ALA A 66 -0.74 -5.00 5.23
CA ALA A 66 -1.91 -4.18 5.57
C ALA A 66 -1.85 -3.65 7.01
N LYS A 67 -1.57 -4.54 7.98
CA LYS A 67 -1.42 -4.18 9.38
C LYS A 67 -0.35 -3.09 9.57
N ASN A 68 0.84 -3.32 9.05
CA ASN A 68 1.96 -2.42 9.30
C ASN A 68 1.75 -1.03 8.67
N ILE A 69 1.25 -0.97 7.44
CA ILE A 69 1.05 0.33 6.77
C ILE A 69 -0.14 1.11 7.34
N VAL A 70 -1.21 0.44 7.78
CA VAL A 70 -2.34 1.10 8.45
C VAL A 70 -1.92 1.64 9.80
N LEU A 71 -1.18 0.86 10.59
CA LEU A 71 -0.64 1.33 11.88
C LEU A 71 0.38 2.46 11.72
N ALA A 72 1.09 2.53 10.59
CA ALA A 72 1.97 3.66 10.30
C ALA A 72 1.24 4.98 10.01
N GLY A 73 -0.08 4.95 9.77
CA GLY A 73 -0.90 6.13 9.61
C GLY A 73 -0.84 6.74 8.20
N ILE A 74 -1.03 5.93 7.17
CA ILE A 74 -1.20 6.39 5.79
C ILE A 74 -2.55 7.12 5.61
N LYS A 75 -2.75 7.78 4.47
CA LYS A 75 -4.01 8.45 4.16
C LYS A 75 -5.13 7.44 3.90
N SER A 76 -4.90 6.53 2.97
CA SER A 76 -5.88 5.54 2.58
C SER A 76 -5.23 4.24 2.12
N LEU A 77 -5.93 3.13 2.33
CA LEU A 77 -5.57 1.80 1.87
C LEU A 77 -6.71 1.19 1.07
N THR A 78 -6.45 0.82 -0.18
CA THR A 78 -7.37 -0.01 -0.96
C THR A 78 -6.88 -1.45 -0.95
N LEU A 79 -7.72 -2.35 -0.47
CA LEU A 79 -7.50 -3.79 -0.43
C LEU A 79 -8.08 -4.41 -1.69
N LEU A 80 -7.25 -4.90 -2.60
CA LEU A 80 -7.69 -5.51 -3.86
C LEU A 80 -7.43 -7.01 -3.84
N ASP A 81 -8.48 -7.82 -3.73
CA ASP A 81 -8.38 -9.28 -3.81
C ASP A 81 -9.72 -9.87 -4.28
N HIS A 82 -9.71 -10.54 -5.44
CA HIS A 82 -10.91 -11.13 -6.04
C HIS A 82 -11.22 -12.54 -5.51
N THR A 83 -10.31 -13.13 -4.75
CA THR A 83 -10.45 -14.52 -4.31
C THR A 83 -11.31 -14.64 -3.07
N VAL A 84 -11.79 -15.86 -2.84
CA VAL A 84 -12.60 -16.18 -1.65
C VAL A 84 -11.71 -16.63 -0.49
N VAL A 85 -12.20 -16.44 0.72
CA VAL A 85 -11.58 -16.93 1.94
C VAL A 85 -11.67 -18.45 1.97
N THR A 86 -10.55 -19.11 2.24
CA THR A 86 -10.42 -20.55 2.40
C THR A 86 -10.24 -20.93 3.88
N GLU A 87 -10.35 -22.22 4.21
CA GLU A 87 -10.01 -22.72 5.54
C GLU A 87 -8.54 -22.46 5.91
N GLU A 88 -7.64 -22.50 4.90
CA GLU A 88 -6.21 -22.18 5.07
C GLU A 88 -6.01 -20.72 5.44
N ASP A 89 -6.75 -19.80 4.82
CA ASP A 89 -6.69 -18.38 5.16
C ASP A 89 -7.07 -18.13 6.61
N ALA A 90 -8.12 -18.79 7.09
CA ALA A 90 -8.57 -18.68 8.48
C ALA A 90 -7.52 -19.15 9.51
N CYS A 91 -6.53 -19.93 9.07
CA CYS A 91 -5.42 -20.39 9.91
C CYS A 91 -4.12 -19.62 9.68
N SER A 92 -3.92 -19.03 8.49
CA SER A 92 -2.66 -18.42 8.06
C SER A 92 -2.63 -16.89 8.09
N GLN A 93 -3.80 -16.25 8.19
CA GLN A 93 -3.90 -14.79 8.30
C GLN A 93 -4.97 -14.38 9.31
N PHE A 94 -4.77 -13.27 10.00
CA PHE A 94 -5.59 -12.84 11.15
C PHE A 94 -6.71 -11.85 10.80
N LEU A 95 -6.76 -11.37 9.56
CA LEU A 95 -7.75 -10.36 9.16
C LEU A 95 -9.11 -10.94 8.80
N VAL A 96 -9.19 -12.25 8.47
CA VAL A 96 -10.45 -12.90 8.13
C VAL A 96 -11.00 -13.71 9.30
N PRO A 97 -12.28 -13.56 9.66
CA PRO A 97 -12.95 -14.44 10.60
C PRO A 97 -13.22 -15.82 9.98
N ARG A 98 -13.16 -16.90 10.77
CA ARG A 98 -13.47 -18.26 10.29
C ARG A 98 -14.87 -18.40 9.66
N GLN A 99 -15.83 -17.66 10.17
CA GLN A 99 -17.21 -17.66 9.66
C GLN A 99 -17.35 -17.04 8.26
N ASP A 100 -16.31 -16.41 7.74
CA ASP A 100 -16.29 -15.76 6.43
C ASP A 100 -15.67 -16.64 5.34
N VAL A 101 -15.37 -17.91 5.64
CA VAL A 101 -14.96 -18.89 4.61
C VAL A 101 -16.02 -18.93 3.49
N GLY A 102 -15.55 -18.80 2.23
CA GLY A 102 -16.39 -18.72 1.04
C GLY A 102 -16.82 -17.30 0.64
N LYS A 103 -16.63 -16.28 1.50
CA LYS A 103 -16.84 -14.86 1.12
C LYS A 103 -15.60 -14.26 0.45
N ASN A 104 -15.73 -13.08 -0.16
CA ASN A 104 -14.59 -12.38 -0.73
C ASN A 104 -13.56 -12.02 0.36
N ARG A 105 -12.27 -12.18 0.05
CA ARG A 105 -11.19 -12.00 1.03
C ARG A 105 -10.94 -10.53 1.35
N ALA A 106 -11.01 -9.63 0.38
CA ALA A 106 -10.84 -8.19 0.62
C ALA A 106 -11.95 -7.63 1.50
N GLU A 107 -13.20 -7.96 1.19
CA GLU A 107 -14.38 -7.53 1.95
C GLU A 107 -14.38 -8.09 3.38
N SER A 108 -14.01 -9.37 3.55
CA SER A 108 -13.92 -10.01 4.86
C SER A 108 -12.83 -9.44 5.75
N SER A 109 -11.76 -8.90 5.15
CA SER A 109 -10.64 -8.28 5.86
C SER A 109 -10.91 -6.83 6.26
N LEU A 110 -11.77 -6.13 5.53
CA LEU A 110 -12.00 -4.68 5.64
C LEU A 110 -12.23 -4.22 7.08
N HIS A 111 -13.18 -4.83 7.76
CA HIS A 111 -13.58 -4.41 9.11
C HIS A 111 -12.42 -4.50 10.11
N ARG A 112 -11.66 -5.59 10.09
CA ARG A 112 -10.53 -5.76 11.01
C ARG A 112 -9.37 -4.83 10.68
N VAL A 113 -9.11 -4.58 9.40
CA VAL A 113 -8.09 -3.60 8.98
C VAL A 113 -8.49 -2.20 9.45
N GLN A 114 -9.75 -1.80 9.26
CA GLN A 114 -10.25 -0.50 9.71
C GLN A 114 -10.15 -0.31 11.23
N GLN A 115 -10.37 -1.38 12.00
CA GLN A 115 -10.26 -1.34 13.46
C GLN A 115 -8.83 -1.13 13.96
N LEU A 116 -7.80 -1.46 13.18
CA LEU A 116 -6.39 -1.23 13.56
C LEU A 116 -6.08 0.26 13.69
N ASN A 117 -6.68 1.08 12.82
CA ASN A 117 -6.49 2.53 12.86
C ASN A 117 -7.70 3.24 12.24
N PRO A 118 -8.58 3.83 13.06
CA PRO A 118 -9.75 4.54 12.56
C PRO A 118 -9.45 5.79 11.72
N MET A 119 -8.22 6.33 11.81
CA MET A 119 -7.82 7.55 11.09
C MET A 119 -7.41 7.27 9.63
N VAL A 120 -7.27 6.00 9.24
CA VAL A 120 -6.95 5.60 7.87
C VAL A 120 -8.25 5.26 7.14
N ASP A 121 -8.45 5.79 5.94
CA ASP A 121 -9.57 5.40 5.07
C ASP A 121 -9.24 4.06 4.41
N VAL A 122 -9.98 3.00 4.77
CA VAL A 122 -9.78 1.65 4.23
C VAL A 122 -10.95 1.26 3.34
N GLN A 123 -10.64 0.80 2.13
CA GLN A 123 -11.62 0.36 1.14
C GLN A 123 -11.29 -1.04 0.64
N ALA A 124 -12.32 -1.82 0.32
CA ALA A 124 -12.18 -3.14 -0.28
C ALA A 124 -12.65 -3.12 -1.75
N ASP A 125 -11.91 -3.81 -2.59
CA ASP A 125 -12.23 -4.02 -4.00
C ASP A 125 -12.13 -5.52 -4.31
N ALA A 126 -13.26 -6.14 -4.61
CA ALA A 126 -13.39 -7.58 -4.86
C ALA A 126 -13.09 -7.98 -6.32
N SER A 127 -12.70 -7.04 -7.17
CA SER A 127 -12.45 -7.33 -8.58
C SER A 127 -11.05 -7.90 -8.83
N ASN A 128 -10.88 -8.53 -9.98
CA ASN A 128 -9.58 -9.09 -10.37
C ASN A 128 -8.66 -7.96 -10.86
N VAL A 129 -7.41 -7.98 -10.41
CA VAL A 129 -6.39 -7.01 -10.85
C VAL A 129 -6.13 -7.06 -12.35
N GLY A 130 -6.29 -8.22 -12.98
CA GLY A 130 -6.15 -8.39 -14.43
C GLY A 130 -7.17 -7.60 -15.24
N ASP A 131 -8.36 -7.35 -14.68
CA ASP A 131 -9.45 -6.63 -15.33
C ASP A 131 -9.39 -5.11 -15.11
N LYS A 132 -8.45 -4.64 -14.27
CA LYS A 132 -8.29 -3.22 -14.00
C LYS A 132 -7.66 -2.50 -15.19
N PRO A 133 -8.24 -1.36 -15.63
CA PRO A 133 -7.60 -0.52 -16.62
C PRO A 133 -6.36 0.17 -16.04
N ASP A 134 -5.46 0.62 -16.90
CA ASP A 134 -4.19 1.20 -16.48
C ASP A 134 -4.35 2.48 -15.65
N ASP A 135 -5.36 3.29 -15.95
CA ASP A 135 -5.68 4.54 -15.23
C ASP A 135 -6.18 4.30 -13.79
N PHE A 136 -6.65 3.09 -13.48
CA PHE A 136 -6.98 2.71 -12.10
C PHE A 136 -5.80 2.93 -11.15
N PHE A 137 -4.59 2.57 -11.58
CA PHE A 137 -3.38 2.67 -10.76
C PHE A 137 -2.96 4.13 -10.50
N PHE A 138 -3.38 5.08 -11.33
CA PHE A 138 -3.02 6.50 -11.17
C PHE A 138 -3.62 7.15 -9.92
N ASN A 139 -4.57 6.50 -9.28
CA ASN A 139 -5.17 6.96 -8.03
C ASN A 139 -4.28 6.74 -6.80
N PHE A 140 -3.17 6.03 -6.95
CA PHE A 140 -2.31 5.61 -5.84
C PHE A 140 -0.92 6.22 -5.95
N ASP A 141 -0.29 6.42 -4.80
CA ASP A 141 1.09 6.89 -4.68
C ASP A 141 2.05 5.71 -4.54
N VAL A 142 1.53 4.59 -3.99
CA VAL A 142 2.26 3.33 -3.79
C VAL A 142 1.37 2.16 -4.14
N VAL A 143 1.93 1.18 -4.85
CA VAL A 143 1.29 -0.12 -5.11
C VAL A 143 2.14 -1.23 -4.49
N CYS A 144 1.54 -2.05 -3.65
CA CYS A 144 2.12 -3.26 -3.08
C CYS A 144 1.42 -4.48 -3.67
N ALA A 145 2.13 -5.37 -4.35
CA ALA A 145 1.56 -6.54 -4.99
C ALA A 145 2.08 -7.84 -4.34
N THR A 146 1.14 -8.65 -3.84
CA THR A 146 1.39 -10.00 -3.34
C THR A 146 0.47 -10.99 -4.05
N CYS A 147 0.83 -12.25 -4.09
CA CYS A 147 0.01 -13.32 -4.71
C CYS A 147 -0.35 -13.05 -6.18
N CYS A 148 0.51 -12.36 -6.92
CA CYS A 148 0.33 -12.02 -8.32
C CYS A 148 1.19 -12.90 -9.24
N THR A 149 0.69 -13.14 -10.46
CA THR A 149 1.49 -13.78 -11.51
C THR A 149 2.57 -12.82 -12.00
N LEU A 150 3.68 -13.35 -12.51
CA LEU A 150 4.77 -12.55 -13.09
C LEU A 150 4.27 -11.59 -14.18
N THR A 151 3.32 -12.06 -15.01
CA THR A 151 2.73 -11.23 -16.08
C THR A 151 2.02 -10.00 -15.51
N HIS A 152 1.24 -10.16 -14.43
CA HIS A 152 0.60 -9.02 -13.76
C HIS A 152 1.63 -8.12 -13.09
N LEU A 153 2.65 -8.68 -12.43
CA LEU A 153 3.70 -7.88 -11.79
C LEU A 153 4.44 -7.00 -12.80
N CYS A 154 4.88 -7.57 -13.95
CA CYS A 154 5.56 -6.80 -14.99
C CYS A 154 4.67 -5.68 -15.56
N ARG A 155 3.40 -5.99 -15.87
CA ARG A 155 2.45 -4.97 -16.37
C ARG A 155 2.27 -3.84 -15.37
N ILE A 156 2.05 -4.15 -14.09
CA ILE A 156 1.81 -3.15 -13.05
C ILE A 156 3.06 -2.32 -12.82
N ASP A 157 4.23 -2.93 -12.81
CA ASP A 157 5.51 -2.25 -12.67
C ASP A 157 5.76 -1.25 -13.81
N GLU A 158 5.54 -1.66 -15.07
CA GLU A 158 5.64 -0.77 -16.23
C GLU A 158 4.71 0.44 -16.11
N ILE A 159 3.45 0.23 -15.68
CA ILE A 159 2.48 1.31 -15.45
C ILE A 159 2.96 2.23 -14.33
N CYS A 160 3.40 1.67 -13.19
CA CYS A 160 3.87 2.41 -12.04
C CYS A 160 5.11 3.24 -12.38
N ALA A 161 6.10 2.65 -13.07
CA ALA A 161 7.32 3.32 -13.51
C ALA A 161 7.01 4.51 -14.44
N ALA A 162 6.11 4.32 -15.42
CA ALA A 162 5.70 5.38 -16.34
C ALA A 162 5.04 6.57 -15.62
N HIS A 163 4.29 6.32 -14.55
CA HIS A 163 3.52 7.34 -13.81
C HIS A 163 4.14 7.74 -12.46
N LYS A 164 5.37 7.27 -12.16
CA LYS A 164 6.13 7.61 -10.94
C LYS A 164 5.44 7.15 -9.64
N ILE A 165 4.64 6.11 -9.74
CA ILE A 165 4.05 5.41 -8.60
C ILE A 165 5.12 4.47 -8.06
N LYS A 166 5.29 4.40 -6.74
CA LYS A 166 6.24 3.47 -6.12
C LYS A 166 5.66 2.07 -6.14
N PHE A 167 6.44 1.11 -6.61
CA PHE A 167 5.99 -0.27 -6.73
C PHE A 167 6.80 -1.20 -5.82
N PHE A 168 6.09 -2.03 -5.09
CA PHE A 168 6.65 -3.12 -4.30
C PHE A 168 5.97 -4.42 -4.67
N ALA A 169 6.73 -5.48 -4.87
CA ALA A 169 6.21 -6.82 -5.05
C ALA A 169 6.90 -7.79 -4.11
N GLY A 170 6.19 -8.79 -3.65
CA GLY A 170 6.77 -9.82 -2.82
C GLY A 170 5.82 -10.99 -2.61
N ASP A 171 6.39 -12.15 -2.31
CA ASP A 171 5.63 -13.31 -1.90
C ASP A 171 6.47 -14.24 -1.04
N VAL A 172 5.81 -15.18 -0.34
CA VAL A 172 6.45 -16.15 0.54
C VAL A 172 5.98 -17.56 0.21
N PHE A 173 6.94 -18.50 0.23
CA PHE A 173 6.74 -19.89 -0.10
C PHE A 173 7.47 -20.76 0.94
N GLY A 174 6.82 -21.03 2.05
CA GLY A 174 7.44 -21.72 3.19
C GLY A 174 8.60 -20.92 3.78
N PHE A 175 9.82 -21.43 3.66
CA PHE A 175 11.04 -20.76 4.14
C PHE A 175 11.63 -19.75 3.16
N TYR A 176 11.12 -19.70 1.95
CA TYR A 176 11.62 -18.81 0.90
C TYR A 176 10.64 -17.67 0.66
N GLY A 177 11.18 -16.54 0.35
CA GLY A 177 10.41 -15.39 -0.08
C GLY A 177 11.27 -14.51 -0.98
N TYR A 178 10.61 -13.58 -1.65
CA TYR A 178 11.30 -12.53 -2.40
C TYR A 178 10.63 -11.20 -2.12
N MET A 179 11.38 -10.15 -2.31
CA MET A 179 10.91 -8.77 -2.37
C MET A 179 11.56 -8.08 -3.56
N PHE A 180 10.76 -7.36 -4.32
CA PHE A 180 11.20 -6.48 -5.38
C PHE A 180 10.66 -5.08 -5.10
N ALA A 181 11.43 -4.04 -5.42
CA ALA A 181 11.00 -2.65 -5.30
C ALA A 181 11.49 -1.86 -6.52
N ASP A 182 10.56 -1.21 -7.22
CA ASP A 182 10.88 -0.13 -8.15
C ASP A 182 10.39 1.20 -7.57
N LEU A 183 11.33 2.01 -7.16
CA LEU A 183 11.08 3.32 -6.58
C LEU A 183 11.29 4.45 -7.60
N GLY A 184 11.71 4.10 -8.83
CA GLY A 184 12.10 5.07 -9.85
C GLY A 184 13.15 6.05 -9.31
N PHE A 185 12.91 7.34 -9.49
CA PHE A 185 13.75 8.34 -8.81
C PHE A 185 13.39 8.41 -7.32
N HIS A 186 14.31 8.01 -6.47
CA HIS A 186 14.16 8.04 -5.02
C HIS A 186 15.38 8.67 -4.36
N GLU A 187 15.15 9.59 -3.45
CA GLU A 187 16.17 10.23 -2.64
C GLU A 187 16.05 9.67 -1.21
N TYR A 188 17.11 8.99 -0.78
CA TYR A 188 17.22 8.46 0.57
C TYR A 188 17.86 9.50 1.48
N ALA A 189 17.29 9.75 2.63
CA ALA A 189 17.87 10.56 3.70
C ALA A 189 18.12 9.70 4.92
N GLU A 190 19.37 9.73 5.42
CA GLU A 190 19.76 9.13 6.71
C GLU A 190 19.25 9.96 7.89
#